data_d1c72dc6133f6afdf58ef2fff669fe9f
#
_entry.id   d1c72dc6133f6afdf58ef2fff669fe9f
#
_cell.length_a   1.000
_cell.length_b   1.000
_cell.length_c   1.000
_cell.angle_alpha   90.00
_cell.angle_beta   90.00
_cell.angle_gamma   90.00
#
_symmetry.space_group_name_H-M   'P 1'
#
loop_
_entity.id
_entity.type
_entity.pdbx_description
1 polymer ?
#
loop_
_entity_poly.entity_id
_entity_poly.type
_entity_poly.pdbx_seq_one_letter_code
_entity_poly.pdbx_strand_id
1 'polypeptide(L)'
;QEILGKGTHYAVWDDHDAGPNDCDGSFDGLPLTMKGFKDFWKPDYEMPDNQSFYGSKIIEDGAVELFFLDNRTYRVHHDSSNATVFGEQQLQWFEKAYTNSKATFKVLLMGGQFLPTAQVFDNVSRFPAERQRIIDIMSSTSGSPIVLTGDRHHGEISRLEAGNKVI
;
A
#
# COMPACT_ATOMS: atom_id res chain seq x y z
N GLN A 1 -14.59 19.47 6.21
CA GLN A 1 -15.74 19.23 5.31
C GLN A 1 -15.67 20.06 4.02
N GLU A 2 -15.18 21.32 4.06
CA GLU A 2 -15.11 22.16 2.85
C GLU A 2 -14.11 21.67 1.80
N ILE A 3 -13.00 21.04 2.20
CA ILE A 3 -11.97 20.51 1.29
C ILE A 3 -12.43 19.16 0.72
N LEU A 4 -12.87 18.24 1.57
CA LEU A 4 -13.30 16.90 1.16
C LEU A 4 -14.57 16.91 0.29
N GLY A 5 -15.35 17.98 0.29
CA GLY A 5 -16.52 18.15 -0.56
C GLY A 5 -16.23 18.63 -1.98
N LYS A 6 -14.97 18.95 -2.32
CA LYS A 6 -14.61 19.62 -3.59
C LYS A 6 -13.81 18.75 -4.58
N GLY A 7 -13.69 17.46 -4.34
CA GLY A 7 -12.93 16.59 -5.22
C GLY A 7 -13.13 15.11 -4.88
N THR A 8 -12.48 14.26 -5.67
CA THR A 8 -12.38 12.83 -5.38
C THR A 8 -11.18 12.59 -4.49
N HIS A 9 -11.39 11.88 -3.39
CA HIS A 9 -10.38 11.58 -2.40
C HIS A 9 -10.18 10.07 -2.29
N TYR A 10 -8.92 9.67 -2.21
CA TYR A 10 -8.53 8.29 -1.96
C TYR A 10 -7.69 8.23 -0.70
N ALA A 11 -7.80 7.16 0.06
CA ALA A 11 -7.07 6.98 1.30
C ALA A 11 -6.51 5.56 1.39
N VAL A 12 -5.34 5.43 1.96
CA VAL A 12 -4.80 4.21 2.54
C VAL A 12 -4.72 4.41 4.04
N TRP A 13 -4.95 3.35 4.80
CA TRP A 13 -4.80 3.44 6.24
C TRP A 13 -3.39 3.07 6.69
N ASP A 14 -3.03 3.52 7.89
CA ASP A 14 -1.82 3.12 8.54
C ASP A 14 -2.08 2.81 10.03
N ASP A 15 -1.06 2.75 10.87
CA ASP A 15 -1.16 2.31 12.26
C ASP A 15 -2.18 3.12 13.08
N HIS A 16 -2.11 4.46 13.03
CA HIS A 16 -3.02 5.33 13.79
C HIS A 16 -4.47 5.33 13.32
N ASP A 17 -4.74 4.88 12.09
CA ASP A 17 -6.09 4.56 11.63
C ASP A 17 -6.53 3.19 12.12
N ALA A 18 -5.60 2.22 12.11
CA ALA A 18 -5.85 0.84 12.46
C ALA A 18 -5.92 0.60 13.97
N GLY A 19 -5.08 1.30 14.77
CA GLY A 19 -5.02 1.12 16.21
C GLY A 19 -3.92 1.91 16.91
N PRO A 20 -3.28 1.37 17.93
CA PRO A 20 -2.11 1.96 18.58
C PRO A 20 -0.92 2.08 17.63
N ASN A 21 0.05 2.96 17.99
CA ASN A 21 1.30 3.12 17.27
C ASN A 21 1.97 1.79 16.93
N ASP A 22 2.39 1.63 15.68
CA ASP A 22 3.01 0.44 15.10
C ASP A 22 2.17 -0.84 15.25
N CYS A 23 0.82 -0.75 15.40
CA CYS A 23 -0.04 -1.92 15.53
C CYS A 23 0.04 -2.82 14.28
N ASP A 24 -0.18 -4.10 14.52
CA ASP A 24 -0.22 -5.14 13.50
C ASP A 24 -1.58 -5.86 13.46
N GLY A 25 -1.69 -6.90 12.64
CA GLY A 25 -2.92 -7.67 12.45
C GLY A 25 -3.45 -8.38 13.69
N SER A 26 -2.70 -8.42 14.77
CA SER A 26 -3.12 -9.03 16.04
C SER A 26 -3.92 -8.08 16.95
N PHE A 27 -4.06 -6.81 16.56
CA PHE A 27 -4.81 -5.86 17.38
C PHE A 27 -6.31 -6.18 17.39
N ASP A 28 -6.85 -6.49 18.56
CA ASP A 28 -8.25 -6.91 18.74
C ASP A 28 -9.28 -5.85 18.28
N GLY A 29 -8.89 -4.58 18.24
CA GLY A 29 -9.74 -3.47 17.82
C GLY A 29 -9.90 -3.29 16.31
N LEU A 30 -9.11 -4.02 15.46
CA LEU A 30 -9.14 -3.86 14.00
C LEU A 30 -10.53 -3.90 13.38
N PRO A 31 -11.46 -4.81 13.76
CA PRO A 31 -12.79 -4.82 13.15
C PRO A 31 -13.58 -3.51 13.36
N LEU A 32 -13.37 -2.88 14.51
CA LEU A 32 -14.05 -1.61 14.84
C LEU A 32 -13.42 -0.43 14.08
N THR A 33 -12.11 -0.33 14.09
CA THR A 33 -11.37 0.74 13.40
C THR A 33 -11.54 0.64 11.88
N MET A 34 -11.53 -0.57 11.33
CA MET A 34 -11.82 -0.83 9.93
C MET A 34 -13.22 -0.34 9.54
N LYS A 35 -14.23 -0.60 10.38
CA LYS A 35 -15.57 -0.08 10.15
C LYS A 35 -15.58 1.45 10.14
N GLY A 36 -14.89 2.09 11.09
CA GLY A 36 -14.75 3.54 11.16
C GLY A 36 -14.12 4.14 9.90
N PHE A 37 -13.02 3.54 9.43
CA PHE A 37 -12.34 3.95 8.21
C PHE A 37 -13.23 3.82 6.97
N LYS A 38 -13.94 2.69 6.82
CA LYS A 38 -14.93 2.47 5.74
C LYS A 38 -16.07 3.49 5.77
N ASP A 39 -16.61 3.76 6.94
CA ASP A 39 -17.74 4.70 7.10
C ASP A 39 -17.32 6.15 6.77
N PHE A 40 -16.07 6.52 7.09
CA PHE A 40 -15.56 7.88 6.86
C PHE A 40 -15.12 8.09 5.40
N TRP A 41 -14.24 7.25 4.88
CA TRP A 41 -13.63 7.41 3.56
C TRP A 41 -14.50 6.87 2.43
N LYS A 42 -15.37 5.88 2.70
CA LYS A 42 -16.23 5.23 1.69
C LYS A 42 -15.44 4.84 0.44
N PRO A 43 -14.43 3.97 0.56
CA PRO A 43 -13.53 3.64 -0.54
C PRO A 43 -14.30 3.31 -1.82
N ASP A 44 -14.01 4.03 -2.90
CA ASP A 44 -14.60 3.85 -4.23
C ASP A 44 -13.59 3.15 -5.15
N TYR A 45 -13.17 1.93 -4.76
CA TYR A 45 -12.34 1.05 -5.57
C TYR A 45 -12.70 -0.41 -5.30
N GLU A 46 -12.37 -1.28 -6.27
CA GLU A 46 -12.64 -2.70 -6.16
C GLU A 46 -11.69 -3.34 -5.15
N MET A 47 -12.23 -3.88 -4.08
CA MET A 47 -11.50 -4.62 -3.05
C MET A 47 -11.72 -6.12 -3.26
N PRO A 48 -10.65 -6.93 -3.43
CA PRO A 48 -10.75 -8.38 -3.63
C PRO A 48 -11.36 -9.14 -2.46
N ASP A 49 -11.24 -8.57 -1.26
CA ASP A 49 -11.92 -9.07 -0.07
C ASP A 49 -12.52 -7.93 0.76
N ASN A 50 -13.42 -8.27 1.67
CA ASN A 50 -14.07 -7.29 2.55
C ASN A 50 -13.37 -7.13 3.91
N GLN A 51 -12.23 -7.80 4.11
CA GLN A 51 -11.51 -7.88 5.39
C GLN A 51 -10.25 -7.00 5.42
N SER A 52 -10.01 -6.24 4.34
CA SER A 52 -8.81 -5.39 4.21
C SER A 52 -9.08 -4.21 3.29
N PHE A 53 -8.06 -3.35 3.10
CA PHE A 53 -8.14 -2.13 2.27
C PHE A 53 -7.22 -2.16 1.05
N TYR A 54 -6.86 -3.34 0.53
CA TYR A 54 -6.14 -3.39 -0.73
C TYR A 54 -7.08 -3.51 -1.93
N GLY A 55 -6.67 -2.93 -3.04
CA GLY A 55 -7.45 -2.92 -4.27
C GLY A 55 -6.86 -2.01 -5.32
N SER A 56 -7.57 -1.80 -6.42
CA SER A 56 -7.15 -0.85 -7.45
C SER A 56 -8.29 0.00 -8.01
N LYS A 57 -7.92 1.14 -8.58
CA LYS A 57 -8.83 2.07 -9.25
C LYS A 57 -8.18 2.63 -10.50
N ILE A 58 -8.85 2.46 -11.63
CA ILE A 58 -8.47 3.11 -12.88
C ILE A 58 -9.09 4.51 -12.92
N ILE A 59 -8.28 5.49 -13.26
CA ILE A 59 -8.67 6.90 -13.43
C ILE A 59 -8.09 7.46 -14.73
N GLU A 60 -8.45 8.71 -15.07
CA GLU A 60 -7.95 9.43 -16.24
C GLU A 60 -8.09 8.59 -17.55
N ASP A 61 -9.30 8.09 -17.79
CA ASP A 61 -9.64 7.30 -18.98
C ASP A 61 -8.68 6.11 -19.23
N GLY A 62 -8.15 5.53 -18.14
CA GLY A 62 -7.23 4.39 -18.19
C GLY A 62 -5.75 4.77 -18.26
N ALA A 63 -5.41 6.03 -18.28
CA ALA A 63 -4.00 6.46 -18.28
C ALA A 63 -3.29 6.21 -16.95
N VAL A 64 -4.03 6.23 -15.84
CA VAL A 64 -3.51 6.03 -14.50
C VAL A 64 -4.27 4.91 -13.80
N GLU A 65 -3.57 4.00 -13.15
CA GLU A 65 -4.15 3.05 -12.20
C GLU A 65 -3.50 3.22 -10.84
N LEU A 66 -4.35 3.39 -9.84
CA LEU A 66 -3.99 3.46 -8.42
C LEU A 66 -4.06 2.06 -7.83
N PHE A 67 -3.00 1.62 -7.17
CA PHE A 67 -2.93 0.36 -6.44
C PHE A 67 -2.79 0.68 -4.96
N PHE A 68 -3.77 0.31 -4.17
CA PHE A 68 -3.78 0.49 -2.73
C PHE A 68 -3.27 -0.77 -2.06
N LEU A 69 -2.27 -0.66 -1.19
CA LEU A 69 -1.81 -1.76 -0.35
C LEU A 69 -2.13 -1.49 1.12
N ASP A 70 -2.67 -2.51 1.74
CA ASP A 70 -2.97 -2.54 3.18
C ASP A 70 -1.76 -3.10 3.93
N ASN A 71 -1.06 -2.26 4.67
CA ASN A 71 0.15 -2.62 5.41
C ASN A 71 -0.12 -2.91 6.90
N ARG A 72 -1.39 -3.08 7.31
CA ARG A 72 -1.77 -3.32 8.71
C ARG A 72 -2.56 -4.60 8.93
N THR A 73 -3.59 -4.88 8.15
CA THR A 73 -4.52 -5.99 8.39
C THR A 73 -3.82 -7.35 8.47
N TYR A 74 -2.87 -7.62 7.59
CA TYR A 74 -2.15 -8.90 7.55
C TYR A 74 -0.75 -8.84 8.17
N ARG A 75 -0.39 -7.71 8.74
CA ARG A 75 0.94 -7.50 9.30
C ARG A 75 1.19 -8.45 10.47
N VAL A 76 2.34 -9.10 10.45
CA VAL A 76 2.93 -9.86 11.55
C VAL A 76 4.30 -9.27 11.83
N HIS A 77 4.59 -9.00 13.11
CA HIS A 77 5.81 -8.33 13.53
C HIS A 77 7.07 -8.91 12.88
N HIS A 78 7.99 -8.05 12.49
CA HIS A 78 9.18 -8.41 11.72
C HIS A 78 10.15 -9.35 12.42
N ASP A 79 10.10 -9.48 13.75
CA ASP A 79 10.91 -10.44 14.53
C ASP A 79 10.26 -11.84 14.63
N SER A 80 9.07 -12.02 14.07
CA SER A 80 8.38 -13.30 14.08
C SER A 80 8.89 -14.23 12.98
N SER A 81 8.82 -15.54 13.19
CA SER A 81 9.24 -16.53 12.20
C SER A 81 8.40 -16.53 10.92
N ASN A 82 7.18 -15.99 11.01
CA ASN A 82 6.23 -15.83 9.91
C ASN A 82 5.97 -14.34 9.60
N ALA A 83 6.98 -13.49 9.79
CA ALA A 83 6.88 -12.05 9.56
C ALA A 83 6.40 -11.74 8.15
N THR A 84 5.42 -10.85 8.05
CA THR A 84 4.86 -10.34 6.79
C THR A 84 4.32 -8.94 7.01
N VAL A 85 4.32 -8.11 6.00
CA VAL A 85 3.66 -6.79 6.05
C VAL A 85 2.36 -6.78 5.26
N PHE A 86 2.32 -7.45 4.11
CA PHE A 86 1.14 -7.45 3.23
C PHE A 86 0.35 -8.76 3.23
N GLY A 87 1.01 -9.87 3.58
CA GLY A 87 0.44 -11.20 3.46
C GLY A 87 0.44 -11.74 2.03
N GLU A 88 0.51 -13.07 1.90
CA GLU A 88 0.67 -13.74 0.60
C GLU A 88 -0.51 -13.50 -0.34
N GLN A 89 -1.74 -13.47 0.17
CA GLN A 89 -2.94 -13.26 -0.64
C GLN A 89 -2.93 -11.88 -1.33
N GLN A 90 -2.58 -10.84 -0.59
CA GLN A 90 -2.48 -9.49 -1.13
C GLN A 90 -1.34 -9.37 -2.16
N LEU A 91 -0.19 -9.98 -1.89
CA LEU A 91 0.94 -9.96 -2.81
C LEU A 91 0.64 -10.69 -4.12
N GLN A 92 -0.04 -11.83 -4.08
CA GLN A 92 -0.49 -12.54 -5.29
C GLN A 92 -1.51 -11.72 -6.08
N TRP A 93 -2.45 -11.09 -5.40
CA TRP A 93 -3.39 -10.18 -6.04
C TRP A 93 -2.66 -9.01 -6.71
N PHE A 94 -1.73 -8.35 -5.98
CA PHE A 94 -0.97 -7.23 -6.51
C PHE A 94 -0.18 -7.61 -7.75
N GLU A 95 0.54 -8.73 -7.73
CA GLU A 95 1.29 -9.25 -8.88
C GLU A 95 0.39 -9.44 -10.09
N LYS A 96 -0.76 -10.09 -9.91
CA LYS A 96 -1.74 -10.31 -10.98
C LYS A 96 -2.32 -9.00 -11.50
N ALA A 97 -2.80 -8.13 -10.63
CA ALA A 97 -3.44 -6.88 -10.99
C ALA A 97 -2.45 -5.93 -11.68
N TYR A 98 -1.26 -5.76 -11.10
CA TYR A 98 -0.23 -4.87 -11.62
C TYR A 98 0.33 -5.33 -12.98
N THR A 99 0.52 -6.64 -13.17
CA THR A 99 1.00 -7.22 -14.44
C THR A 99 -0.04 -7.07 -15.55
N ASN A 100 -1.32 -7.25 -15.25
CA ASN A 100 -2.41 -7.13 -16.23
C ASN A 100 -2.79 -5.69 -16.57
N SER A 101 -2.42 -4.74 -15.75
CA SER A 101 -2.69 -3.31 -15.95
C SER A 101 -2.11 -2.80 -17.28
N LYS A 102 -2.91 -2.01 -18.00
CA LYS A 102 -2.51 -1.34 -19.24
C LYS A 102 -2.24 0.16 -19.04
N ALA A 103 -2.37 0.64 -17.81
CA ALA A 103 -2.15 2.05 -17.51
C ALA A 103 -0.70 2.48 -17.80
N THR A 104 -0.57 3.71 -18.28
CA THR A 104 0.74 4.35 -18.53
C THR A 104 1.45 4.63 -17.21
N PHE A 105 0.72 5.13 -16.22
CA PHE A 105 1.21 5.40 -14.88
C PHE A 105 0.54 4.44 -13.89
N LYS A 106 1.36 3.74 -13.13
CA LYS A 106 0.93 2.80 -12.11
C LYS A 106 1.38 3.32 -10.76
N VAL A 107 0.43 3.85 -10.00
CA VAL A 107 0.69 4.51 -8.73
C VAL A 107 0.40 3.55 -7.58
N LEU A 108 1.43 3.15 -6.86
CA LEU A 108 1.33 2.33 -5.66
C LEU A 108 1.18 3.24 -4.43
N LEU A 109 0.15 3.02 -3.64
CA LEU A 109 -0.15 3.77 -2.41
C LEU A 109 -0.10 2.83 -1.21
N MET A 110 0.62 3.24 -0.16
CA MET A 110 0.66 2.53 1.12
C MET A 110 0.97 3.49 2.27
N GLY A 111 0.68 3.10 3.51
CA GLY A 111 0.93 3.92 4.69
C GLY A 111 2.42 4.14 4.95
N GLY A 112 3.17 3.07 5.25
CA GLY A 112 4.58 3.13 5.63
C GLY A 112 5.57 3.31 4.49
N GLN A 113 6.79 3.74 4.80
CA GLN A 113 7.87 3.95 3.82
C GLN A 113 8.29 2.66 3.11
N PHE A 114 8.53 2.75 1.80
CA PHE A 114 8.84 1.62 0.93
C PHE A 114 10.29 1.60 0.39
N LEU A 115 10.74 2.69 -0.23
CA LEU A 115 12.08 2.73 -0.88
C LEU A 115 13.25 2.84 0.09
N PRO A 116 13.20 3.58 1.19
CA PRO A 116 14.29 3.64 2.15
C PRO A 116 14.74 2.26 2.61
N THR A 117 16.05 2.06 2.72
CA THR A 117 16.66 0.77 3.09
C THR A 117 16.97 0.65 4.59
N ALA A 118 16.86 1.75 5.32
CA ALA A 118 17.07 1.74 6.77
C ALA A 118 16.00 0.87 7.46
N GLN A 119 16.43 -0.17 8.15
CA GLN A 119 15.56 -1.08 8.91
C GLN A 119 15.21 -0.45 10.27
N VAL A 120 14.48 0.64 10.24
CA VAL A 120 14.08 1.40 11.42
C VAL A 120 12.55 1.43 11.53
N PHE A 121 12.08 1.55 12.77
CA PHE A 121 10.66 1.60 13.07
C PHE A 121 9.91 0.42 12.42
N ASP A 122 8.79 0.67 11.79
CA ASP A 122 7.97 -0.33 11.12
C ASP A 122 8.03 -0.29 9.58
N ASN A 123 9.08 0.34 9.03
CA ASN A 123 9.33 0.44 7.58
C ASN A 123 9.23 -0.89 6.86
N VAL A 124 8.78 -0.87 5.60
CA VAL A 124 8.73 -2.06 4.71
C VAL A 124 10.12 -2.68 4.50
N SER A 125 11.20 -1.91 4.66
CA SER A 125 12.58 -2.42 4.64
C SER A 125 12.89 -3.52 5.67
N ARG A 126 12.09 -3.63 6.74
CA ARG A 126 12.18 -4.73 7.72
C ARG A 126 11.61 -6.05 7.19
N PHE A 127 10.96 -6.03 6.03
CA PHE A 127 10.40 -7.18 5.31
C PHE A 127 11.05 -7.31 3.92
N PRO A 128 12.36 -7.61 3.86
CA PRO A 128 13.15 -7.48 2.64
C PRO A 128 12.66 -8.37 1.49
N ALA A 129 12.10 -9.54 1.78
CA ALA A 129 11.59 -10.45 0.77
C ALA A 129 10.34 -9.90 0.06
N GLU A 130 9.37 -9.38 0.83
CA GLU A 130 8.15 -8.79 0.26
C GLU A 130 8.46 -7.48 -0.47
N ARG A 131 9.33 -6.65 0.12
CA ARG A 131 9.82 -5.43 -0.53
C ARG A 131 10.45 -5.73 -1.88
N GLN A 132 11.36 -6.70 -1.95
CA GLN A 132 12.04 -7.08 -3.20
C GLN A 132 11.04 -7.62 -4.21
N ARG A 133 10.09 -8.48 -3.80
CA ARG A 133 9.05 -9.01 -4.67
C ARG A 133 8.23 -7.89 -5.33
N ILE A 134 7.84 -6.86 -4.59
CA ILE A 134 7.11 -5.71 -5.15
C ILE A 134 7.99 -4.94 -6.14
N ILE A 135 9.27 -4.70 -5.83
CA ILE A 135 10.23 -4.06 -6.75
C ILE A 135 10.36 -4.87 -8.05
N ASP A 136 10.48 -6.19 -7.95
CA ASP A 136 10.60 -7.07 -9.12
C ASP A 136 9.36 -7.03 -10.00
N ILE A 137 8.16 -7.04 -9.40
CA ILE A 137 6.89 -6.89 -10.12
C ILE A 137 6.86 -5.54 -10.86
N MET A 138 7.16 -4.44 -10.16
CA MET A 138 7.12 -3.11 -10.75
C MET A 138 8.16 -2.92 -11.87
N SER A 139 9.35 -3.49 -11.72
CA SER A 139 10.44 -3.36 -12.70
C SER A 139 10.25 -4.22 -13.93
N SER A 140 9.60 -5.39 -13.82
CA SER A 140 9.42 -6.35 -14.91
C SER A 140 8.20 -6.10 -15.79
N THR A 141 7.26 -5.27 -15.34
CA THR A 141 5.98 -5.03 -16.05
C THR A 141 6.00 -3.74 -16.87
N SER A 142 5.04 -3.54 -17.76
CA SER A 142 4.88 -2.28 -18.53
C SER A 142 4.40 -1.12 -17.64
N GLY A 143 4.44 0.10 -18.15
CA GLY A 143 4.03 1.33 -17.46
C GLY A 143 5.13 1.94 -16.59
N SER A 144 4.89 3.15 -16.10
CA SER A 144 5.80 3.93 -15.25
C SER A 144 5.38 3.80 -13.79
N PRO A 145 6.19 3.18 -12.93
CA PRO A 145 5.88 3.03 -11.51
C PRO A 145 6.07 4.35 -10.76
N ILE A 146 5.17 4.63 -9.85
CA ILE A 146 5.26 5.71 -8.85
C ILE A 146 4.82 5.12 -7.52
N VAL A 147 5.51 5.46 -6.44
CA VAL A 147 5.13 5.03 -5.09
C VAL A 147 4.86 6.25 -4.22
N LEU A 148 3.70 6.27 -3.58
CA LEU A 148 3.32 7.30 -2.61
C LEU A 148 3.16 6.65 -1.24
N THR A 149 3.87 7.20 -0.26
CA THR A 149 3.90 6.69 1.11
C THR A 149 3.72 7.81 2.13
N GLY A 150 3.41 7.46 3.36
CA GLY A 150 3.22 8.38 4.48
C GLY A 150 4.11 8.08 5.68
N ASP A 151 3.56 8.20 6.88
CA ASP A 151 4.10 7.84 8.19
C ASP A 151 5.19 8.77 8.76
N ARG A 152 6.25 9.07 8.03
CA ARG A 152 7.52 9.57 8.59
C ARG A 152 7.57 11.07 8.91
N HIS A 153 6.46 11.80 8.82
CA HIS A 153 6.32 13.21 9.20
C HIS A 153 7.38 14.16 8.60
N HIS A 154 7.94 13.80 7.44
CA HIS A 154 8.84 14.64 6.66
C HIS A 154 8.60 14.43 5.14
N GLY A 155 8.97 15.43 4.35
CA GLY A 155 8.95 15.30 2.89
C GLY A 155 10.21 14.59 2.39
N GLU A 156 10.05 13.55 1.57
CA GLU A 156 11.16 12.82 0.96
C GLU A 156 10.80 12.48 -0.49
N ILE A 157 11.77 12.61 -1.40
CA ILE A 157 11.69 12.09 -2.77
C ILE A 157 12.85 11.11 -2.92
N SER A 158 12.51 9.85 -3.07
CA SER A 158 13.46 8.76 -3.27
C SER A 158 13.42 8.27 -4.71
N ARG A 159 14.53 7.71 -5.19
CA ARG A 159 14.65 7.12 -6.52
C ARG A 159 15.39 5.80 -6.42
N LEU A 160 14.84 4.77 -7.08
CA LEU A 160 15.47 3.45 -7.21
C LEU A 160 15.56 3.07 -8.69
N GLU A 161 16.76 2.73 -9.15
CA GLU A 161 16.95 2.10 -10.45
C GLU A 161 16.80 0.58 -10.31
N ALA A 162 15.84 0.01 -11.02
CA ALA A 162 15.52 -1.41 -10.98
C ALA A 162 15.34 -1.94 -12.41
N GLY A 163 16.32 -2.71 -12.87
CA GLY A 163 16.38 -3.15 -14.26
C GLY A 163 16.51 -1.97 -15.23
N ASN A 164 15.56 -1.84 -16.14
CA ASN A 164 15.48 -0.71 -17.09
C ASN A 164 14.48 0.37 -16.68
N LYS A 165 14.03 0.35 -15.43
CA LYS A 165 13.07 1.31 -14.88
C LYS A 165 13.63 2.12 -13.73
N VAL A 166 12.96 3.22 -13.49
CA VAL A 166 13.09 4.06 -12.30
C VAL A 166 11.77 3.99 -11.53
N ILE A 167 11.88 3.70 -10.24
CA ILE A 167 10.79 3.70 -9.26
C ILE A 167 10.96 4.92 -8.37
#